data_40b65a7375105205f28110c3ba51d7e4
#
_entry.id   40b65a7375105205f28110c3ba51d7e4
#
_cell.length_a   1.000
_cell.length_b   1.000
_cell.length_c   1.000
_cell.angle_alpha   90.00
_cell.angle_beta   90.00
_cell.angle_gamma   90.00
#
_symmetry.space_group_name_H-M   'P 1'
#
loop_
_entity.id
_entity.type
_entity.pdbx_description
1 polymer ?
#
loop_
_entity_poly.entity_id
_entity_poly.type
_entity_poly.pdbx_seq_one_letter_code
_entity_poly.pdbx_strand_id
1 'polypeptide(L)'
;MEKTMEKIVALAKARGFVYPGSEIYGGLANTWDYGNLGVELKNNVKKAWWQKFVQESPYNVGVDCAILMNPQTWVASGHLGGFSDPLMDCKECHERFRADRLIEDFCEENGIAIEGSVDAWSQEEMKNFIEEHNVPCPTCGKHNFTDIRQFNLMFKTFQGVTEDAKNTVYLRPETAQGIFVNFKNVQRTSRKKIPFGIGQIGKSFRNEITPGNFTFRTREFEQMELEFFCEPGTDMEWFQYWRGFCRDWLLSLGIKEDEMRLRDHSPEELCFYSKGTTDIEFLFPFGWGELWGIADRTDYDLTQHANTSGEDMTYFDDEKKEKYIPYVIEPSLGADRVVLAFLCAAYDEEELEGGDVRTVLHFHPALAPVKIGVLPLSKKLNEGAEKIYAELSKKYNCEFDDRGNIGKRYRRQDEIGTPFCVTYDFDSETDGCVTVRFRDSMEQERVAIKDLDAYFADKFTF
;
A
#
# COMPACT_ATOMS: atom_id res chain seq x y z
N MET A 1 0.17 20.19 -17.10
CA MET A 1 -0.88 20.83 -16.23
C MET A 1 -0.70 20.42 -14.78
N GLU A 2 -1.29 21.17 -13.83
CA GLU A 2 -1.15 20.84 -12.40
C GLU A 2 -1.84 19.49 -12.07
N LYS A 3 -1.11 18.61 -11.41
CA LYS A 3 -1.57 17.31 -10.94
C LYS A 3 -2.26 17.48 -9.59
N THR A 4 -3.56 17.22 -9.51
CA THR A 4 -4.34 17.35 -8.27
C THR A 4 -5.02 16.04 -7.89
N MET A 5 -5.28 15.84 -6.59
CA MET A 5 -6.03 14.65 -6.12
C MET A 5 -7.42 14.57 -6.74
N GLU A 6 -8.09 15.69 -6.97
CA GLU A 6 -9.41 15.71 -7.58
C GLU A 6 -9.43 15.09 -8.98
N LYS A 7 -8.45 15.44 -9.82
CA LYS A 7 -8.30 14.90 -11.18
C LYS A 7 -8.01 13.38 -11.14
N ILE A 8 -7.12 12.96 -10.26
CA ILE A 8 -6.74 11.54 -10.11
C ILE A 8 -7.92 10.72 -9.61
N VAL A 9 -8.64 11.20 -8.59
CA VAL A 9 -9.84 10.54 -8.05
C VAL A 9 -10.96 10.47 -9.10
N ALA A 10 -11.16 11.56 -9.85
CA ALA A 10 -12.15 11.59 -10.93
C ALA A 10 -11.84 10.56 -12.02
N LEU A 11 -10.57 10.47 -12.46
CA LEU A 11 -10.12 9.46 -13.42
C LEU A 11 -10.28 8.05 -12.85
N ALA A 12 -9.85 7.82 -11.60
CA ALA A 12 -9.93 6.51 -10.95
C ALA A 12 -11.37 5.99 -10.88
N LYS A 13 -12.32 6.83 -10.51
CA LYS A 13 -13.75 6.50 -10.49
C LYS A 13 -14.30 6.28 -11.89
N ALA A 14 -14.02 7.18 -12.83
CA ALA A 14 -14.56 7.12 -14.19
C ALA A 14 -14.06 5.92 -14.99
N ARG A 15 -12.86 5.42 -14.68
CA ARG A 15 -12.21 4.31 -15.42
C ARG A 15 -12.24 2.97 -14.68
N GLY A 16 -12.86 2.90 -13.51
CA GLY A 16 -13.04 1.64 -12.81
C GLY A 16 -11.79 1.17 -12.06
N PHE A 17 -10.99 2.10 -11.56
CA PHE A 17 -9.93 1.77 -10.61
C PHE A 17 -10.48 1.63 -9.20
N VAL A 18 -11.27 2.60 -8.74
CA VAL A 18 -11.82 2.61 -7.38
C VAL A 18 -13.21 3.19 -7.38
N TYR A 19 -14.14 2.57 -6.67
CA TYR A 19 -15.49 3.03 -6.44
C TYR A 19 -15.76 3.31 -4.96
N PRO A 20 -16.67 4.21 -4.59
CA PRO A 20 -17.18 4.28 -3.22
C PRO A 20 -17.78 2.95 -2.79
N GLY A 21 -17.39 2.44 -1.63
CA GLY A 21 -17.94 1.18 -1.11
C GLY A 21 -19.42 1.28 -0.81
N SER A 22 -20.22 0.32 -1.30
CA SER A 22 -21.68 0.29 -1.11
C SER A 22 -22.41 1.54 -1.64
N GLU A 23 -21.97 2.11 -2.74
CA GLU A 23 -22.43 3.39 -3.29
C GLU A 23 -23.96 3.45 -3.48
N ILE A 24 -24.60 2.35 -3.90
CA ILE A 24 -26.07 2.27 -4.10
C ILE A 24 -26.89 2.51 -2.83
N TYR A 25 -26.28 2.41 -1.66
CA TYR A 25 -26.89 2.70 -0.35
C TYR A 25 -26.40 4.02 0.25
N GLY A 26 -25.78 4.90 -0.55
CA GLY A 26 -25.19 6.15 -0.10
C GLY A 26 -23.73 6.03 0.39
N GLY A 27 -23.16 4.84 0.27
CA GLY A 27 -21.80 4.56 0.66
C GLY A 27 -21.59 4.38 2.17
N LEU A 28 -20.37 4.01 2.53
CA LEU A 28 -19.86 4.04 3.89
C LEU A 28 -18.59 4.90 3.89
N ALA A 29 -18.52 5.88 4.78
CA ALA A 29 -17.45 6.88 4.79
C ALA A 29 -16.05 6.23 4.78
N ASN A 30 -15.22 6.66 3.82
CA ASN A 30 -13.86 6.17 3.59
C ASN A 30 -13.73 4.65 3.45
N THR A 31 -14.72 4.04 2.83
CA THR A 31 -14.71 2.66 2.38
C THR A 31 -14.73 2.64 0.86
N TRP A 32 -13.81 1.88 0.26
CA TRP A 32 -13.57 1.88 -1.17
C TRP A 32 -13.52 0.46 -1.71
N ASP A 33 -14.13 0.27 -2.88
CA ASP A 33 -14.05 -0.97 -3.64
C ASP A 33 -13.09 -0.79 -4.82
N TYR A 34 -12.17 -1.72 -5.01
CA TYR A 34 -11.36 -1.75 -6.22
C TYR A 34 -12.18 -2.29 -7.38
N GLY A 35 -12.31 -1.48 -8.44
CA GLY A 35 -13.01 -1.87 -9.65
C GLY A 35 -12.21 -2.82 -10.52
N ASN A 36 -12.70 -3.06 -11.73
CA ASN A 36 -12.10 -4.01 -12.68
C ASN A 36 -10.65 -3.69 -13.07
N LEU A 37 -10.27 -2.42 -13.18
CA LEU A 37 -8.87 -2.04 -13.42
C LEU A 37 -8.07 -1.93 -12.12
N GLY A 38 -8.70 -1.47 -11.05
CA GLY A 38 -8.05 -1.32 -9.74
C GLY A 38 -7.62 -2.65 -9.15
N VAL A 39 -8.43 -3.70 -9.25
CA VAL A 39 -8.07 -5.03 -8.75
C VAL A 39 -6.87 -5.61 -9.51
N GLU A 40 -6.80 -5.42 -10.82
CA GLU A 40 -5.66 -5.86 -11.62
C GLU A 40 -4.37 -5.09 -11.27
N LEU A 41 -4.46 -3.75 -11.13
CA LEU A 41 -3.33 -2.93 -10.69
C LEU A 41 -2.82 -3.40 -9.31
N LYS A 42 -3.72 -3.54 -8.35
CA LYS A 42 -3.38 -3.98 -6.98
C LYS A 42 -2.77 -5.38 -6.97
N ASN A 43 -3.31 -6.31 -7.74
CA ASN A 43 -2.75 -7.66 -7.86
C ASN A 43 -1.36 -7.65 -8.51
N ASN A 44 -1.13 -6.81 -9.53
CA ASN A 44 0.19 -6.66 -10.14
C ASN A 44 1.22 -6.10 -9.14
N VAL A 45 0.84 -5.10 -8.33
CA VAL A 45 1.70 -4.55 -7.27
C VAL A 45 2.04 -5.61 -6.23
N LYS A 46 1.05 -6.35 -5.75
CA LYS A 46 1.27 -7.45 -4.79
C LYS A 46 2.14 -8.55 -5.36
N LYS A 47 1.94 -8.89 -6.65
CA LYS A 47 2.76 -9.87 -7.34
C LYS A 47 4.22 -9.42 -7.48
N ALA A 48 4.44 -8.14 -7.84
CA ALA A 48 5.79 -7.56 -7.93
C ALA A 48 6.51 -7.62 -6.57
N TRP A 49 5.80 -7.25 -5.49
CA TRP A 49 6.36 -7.34 -4.14
C TRP A 49 6.67 -8.78 -3.74
N TRP A 50 5.72 -9.70 -3.92
CA TRP A 50 5.92 -11.11 -3.57
C TRP A 50 7.06 -11.75 -4.34
N GLN A 51 7.15 -11.46 -5.63
CA GLN A 51 8.25 -11.96 -6.46
C GLN A 51 9.59 -11.46 -5.92
N LYS A 52 9.71 -10.16 -5.65
CA LYS A 52 10.99 -9.55 -5.27
C LYS A 52 11.40 -9.87 -3.83
N PHE A 53 10.45 -9.77 -2.89
CA PHE A 53 10.73 -9.92 -1.47
C PHE A 53 10.69 -11.37 -0.98
N VAL A 54 9.95 -12.26 -1.64
CA VAL A 54 9.78 -13.65 -1.21
C VAL A 54 10.39 -14.63 -2.21
N GLN A 55 9.95 -14.59 -3.47
CA GLN A 55 10.31 -15.62 -4.45
C GLN A 55 11.79 -15.55 -4.87
N GLU A 56 12.31 -14.36 -5.17
CA GLU A 56 13.69 -14.12 -5.60
C GLU A 56 14.69 -14.10 -4.43
N SER A 57 14.19 -13.95 -3.21
CA SER A 57 15.04 -13.89 -2.03
C SER A 57 15.52 -15.28 -1.58
N PRO A 58 16.84 -15.49 -1.40
CA PRO A 58 17.34 -16.75 -0.85
C PRO A 58 17.02 -16.91 0.64
N TYR A 59 16.65 -15.82 1.31
CA TYR A 59 16.40 -15.77 2.75
C TYR A 59 14.94 -16.03 3.10
N ASN A 60 14.00 -15.48 2.32
CA ASN A 60 12.63 -15.30 2.76
C ASN A 60 11.71 -16.46 2.37
N VAL A 61 10.64 -16.59 3.12
CA VAL A 61 9.50 -17.49 2.85
C VAL A 61 8.20 -16.73 3.10
N GLY A 62 7.06 -17.27 2.65
CA GLY A 62 5.77 -16.63 2.82
C GLY A 62 4.86 -17.38 3.77
N VAL A 63 3.91 -16.65 4.39
CA VAL A 63 2.79 -17.19 5.15
C VAL A 63 1.49 -16.45 4.78
N ASP A 64 0.37 -17.05 5.14
CA ASP A 64 -0.95 -16.42 5.15
C ASP A 64 -1.65 -16.78 6.45
N CYS A 65 -1.60 -15.86 7.43
CA CYS A 65 -2.13 -16.07 8.76
C CYS A 65 -3.60 -15.64 8.83
N ALA A 66 -4.37 -16.29 9.71
CA ALA A 66 -5.77 -15.93 9.95
C ALA A 66 -5.91 -14.49 10.46
N ILE A 67 -6.97 -13.80 10.05
CA ILE A 67 -7.33 -12.47 10.56
C ILE A 67 -7.74 -12.55 12.02
N LEU A 68 -8.58 -13.54 12.35
CA LEU A 68 -9.03 -13.80 13.73
C LEU A 68 -7.98 -14.63 14.45
N MET A 69 -7.45 -14.08 15.52
CA MET A 69 -6.38 -14.68 16.32
C MET A 69 -6.80 -14.76 17.78
N ASN A 70 -6.12 -15.60 18.54
CA ASN A 70 -6.32 -15.65 19.99
C ASN A 70 -6.10 -14.24 20.59
N PRO A 71 -7.04 -13.71 21.40
CA PRO A 71 -6.90 -12.36 21.99
C PRO A 71 -5.63 -12.16 22.81
N GLN A 72 -5.02 -13.22 23.33
CA GLN A 72 -3.73 -13.13 24.05
C GLN A 72 -2.59 -12.62 23.14
N THR A 73 -2.69 -12.82 21.82
CA THR A 73 -1.74 -12.23 20.86
C THR A 73 -1.72 -10.70 20.98
N TRP A 74 -2.89 -10.08 21.16
CA TRP A 74 -3.03 -8.64 21.26
C TRP A 74 -2.71 -8.10 22.66
N VAL A 75 -2.79 -8.95 23.68
CA VAL A 75 -2.26 -8.65 25.02
C VAL A 75 -0.74 -8.64 24.97
N ALA A 76 -0.13 -9.68 24.42
CA ALA A 76 1.33 -9.81 24.32
C ALA A 76 1.96 -8.65 23.53
N SER A 77 1.40 -8.32 22.38
CA SER A 77 1.89 -7.22 21.52
C SER A 77 1.58 -5.81 22.05
N GLY A 78 0.78 -5.69 23.13
CA GLY A 78 0.41 -4.40 23.71
C GLY A 78 -0.75 -3.67 23.02
N HIS A 79 -1.30 -4.18 21.91
CA HIS A 79 -2.36 -3.51 21.15
C HIS A 79 -3.65 -3.28 21.97
N LEU A 80 -4.01 -4.19 22.87
CA LEU A 80 -5.19 -3.98 23.71
C LEU A 80 -5.00 -2.87 24.75
N GLY A 81 -3.78 -2.63 25.20
CA GLY A 81 -3.48 -1.65 26.23
C GLY A 81 -3.08 -0.28 25.69
N GLY A 82 -2.38 -0.20 24.54
CA GLY A 82 -1.71 1.02 24.09
C GLY A 82 -2.04 1.47 22.66
N PHE A 83 -2.73 0.65 21.86
CA PHE A 83 -3.08 1.03 20.49
C PHE A 83 -4.34 1.92 20.47
N SER A 84 -4.16 3.18 20.84
CA SER A 84 -5.26 4.12 21.01
C SER A 84 -4.86 5.53 20.62
N ASP A 85 -5.83 6.29 20.09
CA ASP A 85 -5.70 7.71 19.78
C ASP A 85 -6.34 8.59 20.87
N PRO A 86 -5.75 9.77 21.17
CA PRO A 86 -6.35 10.75 22.07
C PRO A 86 -7.52 11.44 21.38
N LEU A 87 -8.75 11.13 21.82
CA LEU A 87 -10.00 11.59 21.21
C LEU A 87 -10.66 12.67 22.03
N MET A 88 -11.13 13.74 21.37
CA MET A 88 -11.95 14.80 21.93
C MET A 88 -13.07 15.22 20.97
N ASP A 89 -14.18 15.71 21.50
CA ASP A 89 -15.31 16.22 20.73
C ASP A 89 -15.48 17.74 20.98
N CYS A 90 -15.80 18.50 19.93
CA CYS A 90 -16.26 19.88 20.12
C CYS A 90 -17.69 19.87 20.68
N LYS A 91 -17.94 20.54 21.81
CA LYS A 91 -19.28 20.58 22.45
C LYS A 91 -20.29 21.41 21.68
N GLU A 92 -19.84 22.25 20.73
CA GLU A 92 -20.70 23.16 19.98
C GLU A 92 -21.19 22.55 18.66
N CYS A 93 -20.27 22.00 17.85
CA CYS A 93 -20.64 21.41 16.56
C CYS A 93 -20.69 19.88 16.58
N HIS A 94 -20.29 19.25 17.69
CA HIS A 94 -20.25 17.79 17.88
C HIS A 94 -19.27 17.05 16.96
N GLU A 95 -18.38 17.78 16.27
CA GLU A 95 -17.33 17.19 15.49
C GLU A 95 -16.25 16.60 16.38
N ARG A 96 -15.62 15.55 15.90
CA ARG A 96 -14.67 14.70 16.63
C ARG A 96 -13.28 14.87 16.06
N PHE A 97 -12.29 15.00 16.95
CA PHE A 97 -10.90 15.26 16.59
C PHE A 97 -9.93 14.36 17.38
N ARG A 98 -8.81 14.08 16.79
CA ARG A 98 -7.61 13.64 17.51
C ARG A 98 -6.95 14.87 18.11
N ALA A 99 -6.72 14.85 19.42
CA ALA A 99 -6.16 15.99 20.13
C ALA A 99 -4.72 16.31 19.71
N ASP A 100 -3.91 15.27 19.46
CA ASP A 100 -2.54 15.38 18.97
C ASP A 100 -2.50 16.10 17.61
N ARG A 101 -3.32 15.66 16.64
CA ARG A 101 -3.39 16.27 15.31
C ARG A 101 -3.90 17.70 15.35
N LEU A 102 -4.90 17.97 16.18
CA LEU A 102 -5.41 19.33 16.35
C LEU A 102 -4.33 20.28 16.83
N ILE A 103 -3.44 19.81 17.72
CA ILE A 103 -2.30 20.59 18.21
C ILE A 103 -1.25 20.78 17.12
N GLU A 104 -0.89 19.73 16.39
CA GLU A 104 0.10 19.77 15.30
C GLU A 104 -0.33 20.75 14.21
N ASP A 105 -1.57 20.62 13.71
CA ASP A 105 -2.13 21.51 12.69
C ASP A 105 -2.14 22.97 13.15
N PHE A 106 -2.56 23.22 14.40
CA PHE A 106 -2.56 24.56 14.98
C PHE A 106 -1.14 25.14 15.09
N CYS A 107 -0.17 24.34 15.49
CA CYS A 107 1.22 24.77 15.59
C CYS A 107 1.82 25.10 14.23
N GLU A 108 1.54 24.29 13.22
CA GLU A 108 1.99 24.51 11.84
C GLU A 108 1.41 25.82 11.28
N GLU A 109 0.10 26.04 11.45
CA GLU A 109 -0.60 27.25 10.98
C GLU A 109 -0.10 28.53 11.67
N ASN A 110 0.32 28.44 12.93
CA ASN A 110 0.74 29.58 13.72
C ASN A 110 2.27 29.73 13.86
N GLY A 111 3.05 28.84 13.23
CA GLY A 111 4.51 28.88 13.29
C GLY A 111 5.07 28.61 14.69
N ILE A 112 4.38 27.81 15.50
CA ILE A 112 4.81 27.43 16.86
C ILE A 112 5.70 26.18 16.73
N ALA A 113 6.94 26.29 17.19
CA ALA A 113 7.85 25.13 17.23
C ALA A 113 7.47 24.21 18.39
N ILE A 114 7.34 22.91 18.11
CA ILE A 114 7.11 21.87 19.10
C ILE A 114 8.44 21.13 19.30
N GLU A 115 8.83 20.91 20.54
CA GLU A 115 9.95 20.01 20.87
C GLU A 115 9.43 18.58 20.94
N GLY A 116 9.91 17.71 20.06
CA GLY A 116 9.48 16.30 19.95
C GLY A 116 8.14 16.11 19.24
N SER A 117 7.52 14.94 19.42
CA SER A 117 6.21 14.58 18.85
C SER A 117 5.09 14.77 19.85
N VAL A 118 3.96 15.35 19.42
CA VAL A 118 2.75 15.51 20.25
C VAL A 118 2.15 14.16 20.64
N ASP A 119 2.38 13.12 19.82
CA ASP A 119 1.92 11.75 20.14
C ASP A 119 2.52 11.20 21.46
N ALA A 120 3.68 11.70 21.88
CA ALA A 120 4.32 11.33 23.15
C ALA A 120 3.77 12.08 24.38
N TRP A 121 2.94 13.10 24.18
CA TRP A 121 2.41 13.90 25.26
C TRP A 121 1.33 13.16 26.06
N SER A 122 1.27 13.43 27.35
CA SER A 122 0.15 12.97 28.17
C SER A 122 -1.15 13.72 27.80
N GLN A 123 -2.30 13.13 28.14
CA GLN A 123 -3.60 13.79 27.94
C GLN A 123 -3.69 15.14 28.66
N GLU A 124 -3.02 15.28 29.80
CA GLU A 124 -2.98 16.50 30.59
C GLU A 124 -2.14 17.59 29.88
N GLU A 125 -1.00 17.24 29.32
CA GLU A 125 -0.17 18.16 28.52
C GLU A 125 -0.91 18.64 27.27
N MET A 126 -1.54 17.73 26.52
CA MET A 126 -2.36 18.09 25.36
C MET A 126 -3.52 19.02 25.74
N LYS A 127 -4.23 18.72 26.84
CA LYS A 127 -5.34 19.53 27.34
C LYS A 127 -4.87 20.92 27.73
N ASN A 128 -3.79 21.01 28.50
CA ASN A 128 -3.21 22.29 28.95
C ASN A 128 -2.80 23.13 27.74
N PHE A 129 -2.15 22.53 26.74
CA PHE A 129 -1.76 23.24 25.52
C PHE A 129 -2.98 23.82 24.78
N ILE A 130 -4.04 23.01 24.59
CA ILE A 130 -5.27 23.46 23.92
C ILE A 130 -5.93 24.61 24.65
N GLU A 131 -5.96 24.56 25.97
CA GLU A 131 -6.55 25.62 26.83
C GLU A 131 -5.68 26.88 26.83
N GLU A 132 -4.36 26.77 27.02
CA GLU A 132 -3.42 27.88 27.09
C GLU A 132 -3.31 28.66 25.78
N HIS A 133 -3.27 27.93 24.65
CA HIS A 133 -3.18 28.53 23.33
C HIS A 133 -4.55 28.87 22.72
N ASN A 134 -5.63 28.58 23.41
CA ASN A 134 -6.99 28.84 22.92
C ASN A 134 -7.23 28.24 21.55
N VAL A 135 -6.83 26.97 21.36
CA VAL A 135 -6.91 26.26 20.05
C VAL A 135 -8.36 26.22 19.58
N PRO A 136 -8.70 26.74 18.40
CA PRO A 136 -10.07 26.75 17.91
C PRO A 136 -10.47 25.39 17.30
N CYS A 137 -11.74 25.07 17.36
CA CYS A 137 -12.30 23.98 16.57
C CYS A 137 -12.19 24.31 15.08
N PRO A 138 -11.56 23.47 14.24
CA PRO A 138 -11.40 23.73 12.81
C PRO A 138 -12.73 23.89 12.07
N THR A 139 -13.80 23.27 12.56
CA THR A 139 -15.12 23.28 11.92
C THR A 139 -15.95 24.52 12.27
N CYS A 140 -16.00 24.92 13.55
CA CYS A 140 -16.89 26.00 13.97
C CYS A 140 -16.18 27.19 14.64
N GLY A 141 -14.87 27.16 14.79
CA GLY A 141 -14.05 28.23 15.38
C GLY A 141 -14.25 28.42 16.89
N LYS A 142 -14.99 27.55 17.56
CA LYS A 142 -15.21 27.63 19.02
C LYS A 142 -14.12 26.88 19.80
N HIS A 143 -13.96 27.22 21.08
CA HIS A 143 -12.89 26.68 21.95
C HIS A 143 -13.45 25.80 23.09
N ASN A 144 -14.56 25.13 22.87
CA ASN A 144 -15.26 24.36 23.88
C ASN A 144 -15.20 22.85 23.55
N PHE A 145 -14.26 22.16 24.16
CA PHE A 145 -14.04 20.73 23.91
C PHE A 145 -14.40 19.88 25.14
N THR A 146 -14.59 18.59 24.91
CA THR A 146 -14.68 17.57 25.96
C THR A 146 -13.30 17.28 26.53
N ASP A 147 -13.25 16.54 27.63
CA ASP A 147 -11.98 15.93 28.06
C ASP A 147 -11.47 14.95 27.03
N ILE A 148 -10.14 14.81 26.96
CA ILE A 148 -9.47 13.85 26.07
C ILE A 148 -9.64 12.46 26.66
N ARG A 149 -10.02 11.50 25.80
CA ARG A 149 -10.17 10.08 26.15
C ARG A 149 -9.40 9.21 25.19
N GLN A 150 -8.81 8.12 25.65
CA GLN A 150 -8.17 7.16 24.79
C GLN A 150 -9.22 6.31 24.06
N PHE A 151 -9.08 6.21 22.74
CA PHE A 151 -9.93 5.41 21.88
C PHE A 151 -9.11 4.31 21.24
N ASN A 152 -9.32 3.05 21.65
CA ASN A 152 -8.62 1.91 21.07
C ASN A 152 -9.07 1.66 19.63
N LEU A 153 -8.11 1.57 18.72
CA LEU A 153 -8.35 1.45 17.28
C LEU A 153 -8.69 0.03 16.82
N MET A 154 -8.68 -0.97 17.69
CA MET A 154 -9.02 -2.33 17.31
C MET A 154 -10.54 -2.51 17.14
N PHE A 155 -10.96 -3.06 15.99
CA PHE A 155 -12.33 -3.51 15.82
C PHE A 155 -12.58 -4.77 16.66
N LYS A 156 -13.66 -4.74 17.45
CA LYS A 156 -14.15 -5.87 18.23
C LYS A 156 -15.25 -6.61 17.47
N THR A 157 -15.27 -7.93 17.61
CA THR A 157 -16.37 -8.80 17.20
C THR A 157 -16.49 -9.97 18.16
N PHE A 158 -17.41 -10.87 17.94
CA PHE A 158 -17.69 -12.00 18.82
C PHE A 158 -17.64 -13.31 18.05
N GLN A 159 -17.09 -14.33 18.69
CA GLN A 159 -17.11 -15.69 18.16
C GLN A 159 -18.18 -16.50 18.92
N GLY A 160 -19.09 -17.15 18.19
CA GLY A 160 -20.19 -17.90 18.77
C GLY A 160 -21.49 -17.09 18.88
N VAL A 161 -22.42 -17.53 19.75
CA VAL A 161 -23.79 -17.02 19.80
C VAL A 161 -24.04 -15.94 20.85
N THR A 162 -23.07 -15.68 21.73
CA THR A 162 -23.20 -14.70 22.82
C THR A 162 -22.16 -13.60 22.70
N GLU A 163 -22.62 -12.38 22.90
CA GLU A 163 -21.78 -11.16 22.90
C GLU A 163 -21.28 -10.89 24.32
N ASP A 164 -20.31 -11.67 24.78
CA ASP A 164 -19.70 -11.54 26.10
C ASP A 164 -18.17 -11.44 26.02
N ALA A 165 -17.54 -11.15 27.16
CA ALA A 165 -16.10 -10.97 27.26
C ALA A 165 -15.30 -12.23 26.88
N LYS A 166 -15.87 -13.44 27.05
CA LYS A 166 -15.19 -14.71 26.75
C LYS A 166 -15.16 -14.99 25.26
N ASN A 167 -16.16 -14.47 24.54
CA ASN A 167 -16.34 -14.66 23.11
C ASN A 167 -15.80 -13.47 22.29
N THR A 168 -15.26 -12.45 22.96
CA THR A 168 -14.67 -11.28 22.27
C THR A 168 -13.42 -11.66 21.51
N VAL A 169 -13.39 -11.35 20.21
CA VAL A 169 -12.23 -11.44 19.34
C VAL A 169 -12.05 -10.12 18.61
N TYR A 170 -10.92 -9.94 17.98
CA TYR A 170 -10.56 -8.68 17.33
C TYR A 170 -10.18 -8.93 15.88
N LEU A 171 -10.50 -7.97 15.00
CA LEU A 171 -9.93 -7.93 13.68
C LEU A 171 -8.48 -7.42 13.82
N ARG A 172 -7.53 -8.12 13.21
CA ARG A 172 -6.11 -7.76 13.35
C ARG A 172 -5.83 -6.35 12.83
N PRO A 173 -5.11 -5.50 13.58
CA PRO A 173 -4.74 -4.16 13.16
C PRO A 173 -3.46 -4.13 12.29
N GLU A 174 -2.73 -5.26 12.24
CA GLU A 174 -1.52 -5.47 11.46
C GLU A 174 -1.31 -6.95 11.14
N THR A 175 -0.49 -7.23 10.15
CA THR A 175 -0.15 -8.60 9.76
C THR A 175 1.07 -9.16 10.49
N ALA A 176 1.89 -8.32 11.13
CA ALA A 176 3.14 -8.67 11.82
C ALA A 176 2.95 -9.75 12.89
N GLN A 177 1.94 -9.61 13.74
CA GLN A 177 1.77 -10.52 14.89
C GLN A 177 1.48 -11.96 14.47
N GLY A 178 0.81 -12.15 13.32
CA GLY A 178 0.62 -13.48 12.73
C GLY A 178 1.94 -14.13 12.34
N ILE A 179 2.91 -13.35 11.94
CA ILE A 179 4.27 -13.82 11.60
C ILE A 179 5.00 -14.22 12.89
N PHE A 180 5.01 -13.35 13.90
CA PHE A 180 5.73 -13.62 15.17
C PHE A 180 5.23 -14.87 15.87
N VAL A 181 3.91 -15.07 15.99
CA VAL A 181 3.37 -16.28 16.64
C VAL A 181 3.67 -17.57 15.86
N ASN A 182 3.96 -17.45 14.56
CA ASN A 182 4.32 -18.57 13.71
C ASN A 182 5.83 -18.74 13.47
N PHE A 183 6.68 -17.89 14.09
CA PHE A 183 8.13 -17.93 13.89
C PHE A 183 8.71 -19.34 14.02
N LYS A 184 8.45 -20.04 15.12
CA LYS A 184 8.96 -21.40 15.36
C LYS A 184 8.39 -22.43 14.38
N ASN A 185 7.12 -22.30 14.02
CA ASN A 185 6.49 -23.18 13.02
C ASN A 185 7.17 -23.06 11.67
N VAL A 186 7.36 -21.82 11.21
CA VAL A 186 7.97 -21.52 9.92
C VAL A 186 9.45 -21.93 9.91
N GLN A 187 10.21 -21.55 10.92
CA GLN A 187 11.63 -21.88 11.05
C GLN A 187 11.85 -23.40 10.99
N ARG A 188 11.04 -24.17 11.74
CA ARG A 188 11.12 -25.63 11.78
C ARG A 188 10.75 -26.28 10.44
N THR A 189 9.65 -25.84 9.80
CA THR A 189 9.12 -26.46 8.59
C THR A 189 9.91 -26.09 7.35
N SER A 190 10.40 -24.85 7.27
CA SER A 190 11.24 -24.37 6.17
C SER A 190 12.72 -24.74 6.32
N ARG A 191 13.15 -25.13 7.53
CA ARG A 191 14.54 -25.40 7.89
C ARG A 191 15.49 -24.22 7.63
N LYS A 192 14.96 -23.00 7.64
CA LYS A 192 15.75 -21.80 7.45
C LYS A 192 16.67 -21.56 8.64
N LYS A 193 17.86 -21.09 8.35
CA LYS A 193 18.82 -20.54 9.31
C LYS A 193 18.70 -19.02 9.34
N ILE A 194 19.07 -18.41 10.44
CA ILE A 194 19.22 -16.96 10.57
C ILE A 194 20.43 -16.52 9.71
N PRO A 195 20.31 -15.45 8.88
CA PRO A 195 19.14 -14.60 8.73
C PRO A 195 18.07 -15.19 7.79
N PHE A 196 16.81 -15.00 8.11
CA PHE A 196 15.70 -15.30 7.20
C PHE A 196 14.49 -14.42 7.49
N GLY A 197 13.66 -14.20 6.48
CA GLY A 197 12.43 -13.41 6.60
C GLY A 197 11.17 -14.22 6.35
N ILE A 198 10.07 -13.74 6.89
CA ILE A 198 8.73 -14.26 6.66
C ILE A 198 7.86 -13.13 6.14
N GLY A 199 7.42 -13.24 4.88
CA GLY A 199 6.56 -12.27 4.23
C GLY A 199 5.09 -12.65 4.28
N GLN A 200 4.21 -11.66 4.40
CA GLN A 200 2.77 -11.83 4.35
C GLN A 200 2.11 -10.68 3.62
N ILE A 201 1.09 -11.00 2.83
CA ILE A 201 0.15 -10.01 2.27
C ILE A 201 -1.20 -10.31 2.87
N GLY A 202 -1.85 -9.31 3.48
CA GLY A 202 -3.14 -9.56 4.09
C GLY A 202 -3.88 -8.32 4.54
N LYS A 203 -5.18 -8.47 4.74
CA LYS A 203 -6.08 -7.45 5.27
C LYS A 203 -5.76 -7.14 6.73
N SER A 204 -5.82 -5.84 7.05
CA SER A 204 -5.74 -5.29 8.39
C SER A 204 -6.84 -4.26 8.60
N PHE A 205 -7.17 -3.98 9.86
CA PHE A 205 -8.34 -3.19 10.22
C PHE A 205 -7.99 -2.25 11.37
N ARG A 206 -8.18 -0.95 11.15
CA ARG A 206 -8.01 0.07 12.20
C ARG A 206 -9.21 0.97 12.23
N ASN A 207 -9.88 1.08 13.35
CA ASN A 207 -11.05 1.93 13.51
C ASN A 207 -10.64 3.41 13.58
N GLU A 208 -10.01 3.89 12.50
CA GLU A 208 -9.48 5.25 12.36
C GLU A 208 -10.54 6.31 12.67
N ILE A 209 -10.16 7.31 13.46
CA ILE A 209 -11.04 8.42 13.83
C ILE A 209 -11.19 9.40 12.66
N THR A 210 -10.08 9.70 11.98
CA THR A 210 -10.01 10.64 10.86
C THR A 210 -9.48 9.97 9.59
N PRO A 211 -10.22 9.00 9.01
CA PRO A 211 -9.83 8.44 7.72
C PRO A 211 -9.95 9.52 6.63
N GLY A 212 -9.13 9.44 5.59
CA GLY A 212 -9.16 10.46 4.54
C GLY A 212 -8.15 10.25 3.42
N ASN A 213 -8.07 11.25 2.55
CA ASN A 213 -7.18 11.26 1.40
C ASN A 213 -7.36 10.04 0.50
N PHE A 214 -8.63 9.79 0.09
CA PHE A 214 -8.99 8.67 -0.78
C PHE A 214 -8.60 7.32 -0.16
N THR A 215 -7.81 6.48 -0.86
CA THR A 215 -7.36 5.18 -0.34
C THR A 215 -6.09 5.27 0.53
N PHE A 216 -5.62 6.47 0.86
CA PHE A 216 -4.42 6.65 1.68
C PHE A 216 -4.63 6.24 3.14
N ARG A 217 -5.77 6.63 3.75
CA ARG A 217 -6.12 6.27 5.14
C ARG A 217 -7.56 5.76 5.21
N THR A 218 -7.69 4.47 5.34
CA THR A 218 -8.97 3.74 5.38
C THR A 218 -9.04 2.86 6.61
N ARG A 219 -10.25 2.41 6.99
CA ARG A 219 -10.44 1.52 8.16
C ARG A 219 -10.16 0.05 7.85
N GLU A 220 -10.32 -0.33 6.59
CA GLU A 220 -9.95 -1.63 6.05
C GLU A 220 -8.92 -1.43 4.96
N PHE A 221 -7.77 -2.05 5.07
CA PHE A 221 -6.64 -1.90 4.15
C PHE A 221 -5.88 -3.21 4.02
N GLU A 222 -4.91 -3.26 3.14
CA GLU A 222 -4.06 -4.43 2.93
C GLU A 222 -2.60 -4.04 3.16
N GLN A 223 -1.87 -4.88 3.91
CA GLN A 223 -0.44 -4.73 4.14
C GLN A 223 0.35 -5.78 3.36
N MET A 224 1.55 -5.39 2.94
CA MET A 224 2.61 -6.26 2.47
C MET A 224 3.76 -6.10 3.46
N GLU A 225 4.00 -7.10 4.28
CA GLU A 225 4.86 -7.00 5.44
C GLU A 225 5.87 -8.15 5.47
N LEU A 226 7.10 -7.83 5.80
CA LEU A 226 8.20 -8.77 5.96
C LEU A 226 8.77 -8.60 7.37
N GLU A 227 8.85 -9.70 8.11
CA GLU A 227 9.61 -9.76 9.36
C GLU A 227 10.92 -10.51 9.08
N PHE A 228 12.02 -9.78 9.08
CA PHE A 228 13.33 -10.32 8.78
C PHE A 228 14.12 -10.54 10.06
N PHE A 229 14.31 -11.81 10.39
CA PHE A 229 14.98 -12.26 11.61
C PHE A 229 16.49 -12.33 11.38
N CYS A 230 17.25 -11.65 12.23
CA CYS A 230 18.72 -11.60 12.16
C CYS A 230 19.37 -11.85 13.51
N GLU A 231 20.68 -12.09 13.50
CA GLU A 231 21.46 -12.23 14.72
C GLU A 231 21.59 -10.86 15.41
N PRO A 232 21.40 -10.79 16.76
CA PRO A 232 21.66 -9.57 17.52
C PRO A 232 23.08 -9.02 17.26
N GLY A 233 23.18 -7.71 16.99
CA GLY A 233 24.40 -7.04 16.61
C GLY A 233 24.66 -6.94 15.10
N THR A 234 23.91 -7.66 14.25
CA THR A 234 23.91 -7.49 12.79
C THR A 234 22.72 -6.67 12.30
N ASP A 235 21.83 -6.31 13.19
CA ASP A 235 20.56 -5.63 12.96
C ASP A 235 20.71 -4.35 12.14
N MET A 236 21.65 -3.47 12.51
CA MET A 236 21.85 -2.19 11.81
C MET A 236 22.36 -2.35 10.36
N GLU A 237 23.13 -3.41 10.07
CA GLU A 237 23.54 -3.71 8.69
C GLU A 237 22.32 -4.13 7.85
N TRP A 238 21.47 -5.00 8.40
CA TRP A 238 20.24 -5.43 7.75
C TRP A 238 19.21 -4.30 7.64
N PHE A 239 19.14 -3.42 8.63
CA PHE A 239 18.32 -2.21 8.55
C PHE A 239 18.70 -1.33 7.36
N GLN A 240 20.01 -1.05 7.17
CA GLN A 240 20.48 -0.29 6.02
C GLN A 240 20.26 -1.02 4.70
N TYR A 241 20.44 -2.35 4.67
CA TYR A 241 20.15 -3.16 3.50
C TYR A 241 18.68 -3.02 3.06
N TRP A 242 17.73 -3.20 3.99
CA TRP A 242 16.31 -3.12 3.66
C TRP A 242 15.86 -1.71 3.28
N ARG A 243 16.42 -0.66 3.86
CA ARG A 243 16.19 0.73 3.43
C ARG A 243 16.52 0.91 1.95
N GLY A 244 17.70 0.49 1.53
CA GLY A 244 18.13 0.55 0.13
C GLY A 244 17.27 -0.31 -0.78
N PHE A 245 17.01 -1.56 -0.38
CA PHE A 245 16.25 -2.53 -1.17
C PHE A 245 14.81 -2.07 -1.43
N CYS A 246 14.12 -1.56 -0.40
CA CYS A 246 12.74 -1.05 -0.53
C CYS A 246 12.68 0.19 -1.44
N ARG A 247 13.61 1.14 -1.27
CA ARG A 247 13.75 2.30 -2.14
C ARG A 247 13.95 1.89 -3.60
N ASP A 248 14.90 1.02 -3.86
CA ASP A 248 15.26 0.61 -5.22
C ASP A 248 14.11 -0.15 -5.91
N TRP A 249 13.31 -0.91 -5.15
CA TRP A 249 12.09 -1.55 -5.66
C TRP A 249 11.07 -0.52 -6.15
N LEU A 250 10.81 0.55 -5.40
CA LEU A 250 9.90 1.62 -5.82
C LEU A 250 10.40 2.33 -7.09
N LEU A 251 11.70 2.65 -7.14
CA LEU A 251 12.32 3.27 -8.31
C LEU A 251 12.22 2.38 -9.56
N SER A 252 12.45 1.07 -9.40
CA SER A 252 12.38 0.10 -10.51
C SER A 252 10.99 -0.01 -11.13
N LEU A 253 9.94 0.38 -10.40
CA LEU A 253 8.55 0.32 -10.84
C LEU A 253 7.96 1.68 -11.23
N GLY A 254 8.78 2.71 -11.33
CA GLY A 254 8.41 3.99 -11.94
C GLY A 254 8.13 5.14 -10.98
N ILE A 255 8.34 4.98 -9.66
CA ILE A 255 8.42 6.14 -8.76
C ILE A 255 9.72 6.88 -9.06
N LYS A 256 9.68 8.21 -9.17
CA LYS A 256 10.86 9.02 -9.43
C LYS A 256 11.57 9.38 -8.13
N GLU A 257 12.88 9.61 -8.22
CA GLU A 257 13.70 9.91 -7.05
C GLU A 257 13.31 11.26 -6.39
N ASP A 258 12.89 12.23 -7.17
CA ASP A 258 12.44 13.54 -6.70
C ASP A 258 11.00 13.53 -6.15
N GLU A 259 10.25 12.46 -6.38
CA GLU A 259 8.91 12.23 -5.80
C GLU A 259 8.97 11.40 -4.49
N MET A 260 10.16 11.01 -4.02
CA MET A 260 10.34 10.14 -2.87
C MET A 260 11.46 10.64 -1.95
N ARG A 261 11.31 10.44 -0.65
CA ARG A 261 12.39 10.70 0.33
C ARG A 261 12.42 9.63 1.42
N LEU A 262 13.60 9.46 2.02
CA LEU A 262 13.77 8.71 3.26
C LEU A 262 13.76 9.69 4.43
N ARG A 263 12.93 9.43 5.44
CA ARG A 263 12.80 10.20 6.66
C ARG A 263 13.15 9.32 7.86
N ASP A 264 14.29 9.55 8.45
CA ASP A 264 14.68 8.87 9.69
C ASP A 264 13.94 9.49 10.87
N HIS A 265 13.41 8.65 11.76
CA HIS A 265 12.80 9.10 13.00
C HIS A 265 13.86 9.59 13.99
N SER A 266 13.58 10.71 14.66
CA SER A 266 14.41 11.16 15.77
C SER A 266 14.30 10.22 16.97
N PRO A 267 15.24 10.24 17.93
CA PRO A 267 15.15 9.38 19.12
C PRO A 267 13.84 9.55 19.91
N GLU A 268 13.26 10.73 19.87
CA GLU A 268 11.99 11.09 20.56
C GLU A 268 10.76 10.53 19.84
N GLU A 269 10.87 10.30 18.52
CA GLU A 269 9.79 9.73 17.69
C GLU A 269 9.80 8.20 17.69
N LEU A 270 10.92 7.57 18.11
CA LEU A 270 11.03 6.12 18.08
C LEU A 270 10.02 5.47 19.02
N CYS A 271 9.32 4.46 18.52
CA CYS A 271 8.55 3.58 19.39
C CYS A 271 9.49 2.92 20.41
N PHE A 272 8.99 2.67 21.61
CA PHE A 272 9.76 2.12 22.75
C PHE A 272 10.43 0.76 22.46
N TYR A 273 9.99 0.05 21.43
CA TYR A 273 10.56 -1.22 20.99
C TYR A 273 11.55 -1.08 19.81
N SER A 274 11.66 0.10 19.22
CA SER A 274 12.47 0.32 18.02
C SER A 274 13.81 0.95 18.35
N LYS A 275 14.87 0.41 17.76
CA LYS A 275 16.23 0.96 17.80
C LYS A 275 16.49 1.97 16.68
N GLY A 276 15.73 1.89 15.61
CA GLY A 276 15.76 2.78 14.46
C GLY A 276 14.54 2.58 13.58
N THR A 277 14.00 3.66 13.05
CA THR A 277 12.89 3.64 12.10
C THR A 277 13.15 4.64 10.99
N THR A 278 12.87 4.24 9.76
CA THR A 278 12.90 5.10 8.57
C THR A 278 11.60 4.94 7.82
N ASP A 279 10.96 6.07 7.49
CA ASP A 279 9.87 6.07 6.54
C ASP A 279 10.38 6.33 5.13
N ILE A 280 9.82 5.63 4.15
CA ILE A 280 9.90 6.05 2.76
C ILE A 280 8.60 6.79 2.48
N GLU A 281 8.72 8.08 2.22
CA GLU A 281 7.59 8.96 1.92
C GLU A 281 7.52 9.27 0.42
N PHE A 282 6.30 9.39 -0.10
CA PHE A 282 6.01 9.82 -1.46
C PHE A 282 5.34 11.19 -1.46
N LEU A 283 5.68 12.02 -2.45
CA LEU A 283 5.07 13.33 -2.64
C LEU A 283 3.72 13.20 -3.37
N PHE A 284 2.67 12.97 -2.60
CA PHE A 284 1.31 13.01 -3.12
C PHE A 284 0.89 14.44 -3.46
N PRO A 285 -0.17 14.66 -4.27
CA PRO A 285 -0.70 16.00 -4.50
C PRO A 285 -1.18 16.75 -3.23
N PHE A 286 -1.41 16.05 -2.13
CA PHE A 286 -1.73 16.62 -0.82
C PHE A 286 -0.50 16.79 0.11
N GLY A 287 0.70 16.54 -0.37
CA GLY A 287 1.95 16.62 0.40
C GLY A 287 2.62 15.28 0.63
N TRP A 288 3.67 15.29 1.44
CA TRP A 288 4.43 14.09 1.78
C TRP A 288 3.59 13.11 2.59
N GLY A 289 3.60 11.86 2.20
CA GLY A 289 2.89 10.78 2.88
C GLY A 289 3.72 9.50 2.94
N GLU A 290 3.70 8.85 4.09
CA GLU A 290 4.38 7.59 4.33
C GLU A 290 3.84 6.49 3.42
N LEU A 291 4.74 5.81 2.71
CA LEU A 291 4.45 4.57 1.98
C LEU A 291 4.90 3.34 2.75
N TRP A 292 6.10 3.40 3.30
CA TRP A 292 6.82 2.28 3.87
C TRP A 292 7.43 2.67 5.19
N GLY A 293 7.14 1.93 6.25
CA GLY A 293 7.87 1.98 7.49
C GLY A 293 8.91 0.85 7.50
N ILE A 294 10.16 1.17 7.82
CA ILE A 294 11.22 0.20 8.01
C ILE A 294 11.75 0.39 9.43
N ALA A 295 11.55 -0.63 10.29
CA ALA A 295 11.89 -0.56 11.70
C ALA A 295 12.85 -1.67 12.12
N ASP A 296 13.81 -1.34 12.96
CA ASP A 296 14.55 -2.31 13.78
C ASP A 296 13.78 -2.50 15.09
N ARG A 297 13.03 -3.61 15.19
CA ARG A 297 12.16 -3.94 16.32
C ARG A 297 12.89 -4.68 17.44
N THR A 298 14.19 -4.89 17.29
CA THR A 298 14.99 -5.69 18.23
C THR A 298 14.41 -7.11 18.47
N ASP A 299 14.48 -7.64 19.66
CA ASP A 299 13.87 -8.92 20.07
C ASP A 299 12.50 -8.75 20.73
N TYR A 300 11.93 -7.53 20.68
CA TYR A 300 10.77 -7.15 21.50
C TYR A 300 9.58 -8.11 21.31
N ASP A 301 9.10 -8.27 20.08
CA ASP A 301 7.88 -9.04 19.81
C ASP A 301 8.01 -10.52 20.22
N LEU A 302 9.11 -11.17 19.83
CA LEU A 302 9.37 -12.56 20.20
C LEU A 302 9.49 -12.72 21.72
N THR A 303 10.11 -11.78 22.41
CA THR A 303 10.22 -11.74 23.88
C THR A 303 8.85 -11.59 24.53
N GLN A 304 7.99 -10.69 24.02
CA GLN A 304 6.63 -10.50 24.55
C GLN A 304 5.78 -11.75 24.38
N HIS A 305 5.86 -12.38 23.21
CA HIS A 305 5.14 -13.65 22.97
C HIS A 305 5.67 -14.78 23.84
N ALA A 306 6.99 -14.90 24.04
CA ALA A 306 7.58 -15.86 24.94
C ALA A 306 7.08 -15.67 26.38
N ASN A 307 7.13 -14.43 26.88
CA ASN A 307 6.71 -14.09 28.26
C ASN A 307 5.21 -14.35 28.49
N THR A 308 4.37 -14.06 27.51
CA THR A 308 2.91 -14.21 27.64
C THR A 308 2.46 -15.66 27.47
N SER A 309 3.04 -16.40 26.53
CA SER A 309 2.66 -17.79 26.22
C SER A 309 3.38 -18.82 27.08
N GLY A 310 4.57 -18.50 27.56
CA GLY A 310 5.49 -19.46 28.20
C GLY A 310 6.24 -20.35 27.21
N GLU A 311 6.09 -20.12 25.89
CA GLU A 311 6.75 -20.90 24.84
C GLU A 311 8.16 -20.37 24.56
N ASP A 312 9.08 -21.28 24.20
CA ASP A 312 10.45 -20.92 23.84
C ASP A 312 10.54 -20.32 22.42
N MET A 313 10.73 -19.04 22.33
CA MET A 313 10.88 -18.30 21.06
C MET A 313 12.35 -18.10 20.64
N THR A 314 13.30 -18.74 21.30
CA THR A 314 14.72 -18.63 20.95
C THR A 314 15.07 -19.40 19.67
N TYR A 315 16.09 -18.96 18.97
CA TYR A 315 16.77 -19.68 17.90
C TYR A 315 18.02 -20.35 18.46
N PHE A 316 18.29 -21.59 18.04
CA PHE A 316 19.54 -22.27 18.35
C PHE A 316 20.44 -22.26 17.12
N ASP A 317 21.60 -21.62 17.24
CA ASP A 317 22.63 -21.60 16.22
C ASP A 317 23.52 -22.84 16.35
N ASP A 318 23.38 -23.78 15.43
CA ASP A 318 24.13 -25.03 15.42
C ASP A 318 25.64 -24.84 15.20
N GLU A 319 26.03 -23.78 14.53
CA GLU A 319 27.43 -23.51 14.21
C GLU A 319 28.17 -22.90 15.41
N LYS A 320 27.54 -21.91 16.06
CA LYS A 320 28.07 -21.23 17.25
C LYS A 320 27.78 -21.98 18.56
N LYS A 321 26.83 -22.94 18.54
CA LYS A 321 26.32 -23.63 19.73
C LYS A 321 25.72 -22.68 20.77
N GLU A 322 25.12 -21.61 20.30
CA GLU A 322 24.51 -20.57 21.12
C GLU A 322 22.99 -20.49 20.90
N LYS A 323 22.31 -19.97 21.91
CA LYS A 323 20.86 -19.80 21.91
C LYS A 323 20.55 -18.34 22.18
N TYR A 324 19.75 -17.70 21.29
CA TYR A 324 19.36 -16.31 21.44
C TYR A 324 17.96 -16.07 20.87
N ILE A 325 17.32 -14.97 21.25
CA ILE A 325 16.14 -14.46 20.58
C ILE A 325 16.61 -13.58 19.41
N PRO A 326 16.19 -13.86 18.16
CA PRO A 326 16.59 -13.04 17.02
C PRO A 326 16.09 -11.60 17.13
N TYR A 327 16.85 -10.66 16.54
CA TYR A 327 16.38 -9.32 16.26
C TYR A 327 15.59 -9.31 14.97
N VAL A 328 14.71 -8.33 14.80
CA VAL A 328 13.77 -8.25 13.69
C VAL A 328 13.89 -6.92 12.99
N ILE A 329 14.06 -6.95 11.66
CA ILE A 329 13.89 -5.79 10.79
C ILE A 329 12.57 -5.96 10.06
N GLU A 330 11.70 -4.97 10.19
CA GLU A 330 10.36 -4.94 9.62
C GLU A 330 10.26 -3.90 8.50
N PRO A 331 10.31 -4.29 7.23
CA PRO A 331 9.78 -3.48 6.14
C PRO A 331 8.27 -3.72 6.01
N SER A 332 7.45 -2.72 6.36
CA SER A 332 5.98 -2.78 6.31
C SER A 332 5.42 -1.75 5.32
N LEU A 333 4.68 -2.20 4.33
CA LEU A 333 4.12 -1.41 3.24
C LEU A 333 2.61 -1.53 3.17
N GLY A 334 1.91 -0.40 3.14
CA GLY A 334 0.49 -0.36 2.84
C GLY A 334 0.22 -0.57 1.35
N ALA A 335 -0.40 -1.70 0.98
CA ALA A 335 -0.70 -2.00 -0.43
C ALA A 335 -1.59 -0.93 -1.06
N ASP A 336 -2.59 -0.43 -0.35
CA ASP A 336 -3.51 0.60 -0.84
C ASP A 336 -2.81 1.94 -1.04
N ARG A 337 -1.89 2.31 -0.14
CA ARG A 337 -1.09 3.54 -0.27
C ARG A 337 -0.13 3.50 -1.46
N VAL A 338 0.57 2.38 -1.66
CA VAL A 338 1.51 2.26 -2.78
C VAL A 338 0.79 2.17 -4.12
N VAL A 339 -0.39 1.55 -4.17
CA VAL A 339 -1.24 1.57 -5.38
C VAL A 339 -1.66 3.00 -5.71
N LEU A 340 -2.05 3.80 -4.71
CA LEU A 340 -2.35 5.22 -4.89
C LEU A 340 -1.11 6.00 -5.35
N ALA A 341 0.07 5.74 -4.78
CA ALA A 341 1.32 6.38 -5.19
C ALA A 341 1.65 6.07 -6.66
N PHE A 342 1.55 4.82 -7.10
CA PHE A 342 1.74 4.46 -8.51
C PHE A 342 0.71 5.12 -9.43
N LEU A 343 -0.54 5.24 -8.99
CA LEU A 343 -1.57 5.95 -9.75
C LEU A 343 -1.25 7.45 -9.86
N CYS A 344 -0.80 8.07 -8.77
CA CYS A 344 -0.37 9.48 -8.75
C CYS A 344 0.88 9.70 -9.60
N ALA A 345 1.90 8.85 -9.48
CA ALA A 345 3.13 8.95 -10.25
C ALA A 345 2.88 8.80 -11.76
N ALA A 346 2.00 7.85 -12.12
CA ALA A 346 1.68 7.54 -13.51
C ALA A 346 0.81 8.59 -14.21
N TYR A 347 0.02 9.38 -13.47
CA TYR A 347 -0.92 10.34 -14.05
C TYR A 347 -0.21 11.50 -14.74
N ASP A 348 -0.58 11.75 -16.00
CA ASP A 348 -0.12 12.93 -16.77
C ASP A 348 -1.21 13.45 -17.70
N GLU A 349 -1.11 14.75 -18.02
CA GLU A 349 -1.92 15.45 -19.02
C GLU A 349 -0.96 16.10 -20.02
N GLU A 350 -0.82 15.49 -21.18
CA GLU A 350 0.07 15.94 -22.25
C GLU A 350 -0.67 16.84 -23.23
N GLU A 351 -0.11 18.02 -23.50
CA GLU A 351 -0.59 18.91 -24.55
C GLU A 351 0.00 18.45 -25.89
N LEU A 352 -0.88 18.15 -26.85
CA LEU A 352 -0.50 17.72 -28.18
C LEU A 352 -0.52 18.88 -29.19
N GLU A 353 0.09 18.64 -30.35
CA GLU A 353 0.01 19.58 -31.47
C GLU A 353 -1.46 19.90 -31.80
N GLY A 354 -1.80 21.23 -31.84
CA GLY A 354 -3.16 21.68 -32.07
C GLY A 354 -3.98 21.98 -30.82
N GLY A 355 -3.40 21.89 -29.64
CA GLY A 355 -4.02 22.27 -28.37
C GLY A 355 -4.98 21.20 -27.77
N ASP A 356 -4.97 19.98 -28.33
CA ASP A 356 -5.67 18.83 -27.75
C ASP A 356 -4.89 18.28 -26.55
N VAL A 357 -5.60 17.83 -25.51
CA VAL A 357 -5.01 17.29 -24.29
C VAL A 357 -5.20 15.79 -24.24
N ARG A 358 -4.10 15.07 -24.01
CA ARG A 358 -4.08 13.65 -23.81
C ARG A 358 -3.91 13.33 -22.32
N THR A 359 -4.90 12.72 -21.71
CA THR A 359 -4.75 12.14 -20.39
C THR A 359 -4.15 10.74 -20.53
N VAL A 360 -3.11 10.46 -19.77
CA VAL A 360 -2.37 9.20 -19.85
C VAL A 360 -1.91 8.75 -18.47
N LEU A 361 -1.88 7.42 -18.25
CA LEU A 361 -1.28 6.80 -17.08
C LEU A 361 0.00 6.06 -17.50
N HIS A 362 1.14 6.62 -17.15
CA HIS A 362 2.47 6.07 -17.46
C HIS A 362 2.89 4.95 -16.49
N PHE A 363 2.04 3.95 -16.28
CA PHE A 363 2.42 2.79 -15.46
C PHE A 363 3.61 2.06 -16.04
N HIS A 364 4.49 1.57 -15.16
CA HIS A 364 5.43 0.53 -15.56
C HIS A 364 4.66 -0.62 -16.23
N PRO A 365 5.11 -1.15 -17.38
CA PRO A 365 4.35 -2.17 -18.12
C PRO A 365 3.93 -3.37 -17.29
N ALA A 366 4.77 -3.80 -16.35
CA ALA A 366 4.45 -4.88 -15.43
C ALA A 366 3.32 -4.55 -14.44
N LEU A 367 3.10 -3.27 -14.10
CA LEU A 367 2.03 -2.84 -13.20
C LEU A 367 0.71 -2.53 -13.94
N ALA A 368 0.77 -2.18 -15.22
CA ALA A 368 -0.42 -1.80 -16.00
C ALA A 368 -1.54 -2.84 -15.86
N PRO A 369 -2.80 -2.42 -15.57
CA PRO A 369 -3.93 -3.33 -15.43
C PRO A 369 -4.20 -4.14 -16.68
N VAL A 370 -4.26 -3.46 -17.82
CA VAL A 370 -4.35 -4.06 -19.15
C VAL A 370 -2.96 -3.99 -19.78
N LYS A 371 -2.45 -5.11 -20.24
CA LYS A 371 -1.10 -5.20 -20.83
C LYS A 371 -1.11 -4.84 -22.31
N ILE A 372 -2.14 -5.29 -23.02
CA ILE A 372 -2.25 -5.17 -24.47
C ILE A 372 -3.70 -4.84 -24.83
N GLY A 373 -3.89 -3.71 -25.53
CA GLY A 373 -5.16 -3.40 -26.20
C GLY A 373 -5.17 -3.98 -27.61
N VAL A 374 -6.11 -4.87 -27.94
CA VAL A 374 -6.26 -5.42 -29.29
C VAL A 374 -7.36 -4.68 -30.02
N LEU A 375 -6.98 -3.94 -31.06
CA LEU A 375 -7.83 -2.96 -31.71
C LEU A 375 -7.94 -3.25 -33.22
N PRO A 376 -9.08 -3.72 -33.75
CA PRO A 376 -9.24 -3.80 -35.20
C PRO A 376 -9.34 -2.37 -35.79
N LEU A 377 -8.68 -2.10 -36.91
CA LEU A 377 -8.78 -0.78 -37.54
C LEU A 377 -10.21 -0.44 -37.99
N SER A 378 -10.96 -1.46 -38.39
CA SER A 378 -12.37 -1.41 -38.78
C SER A 378 -13.12 -2.62 -38.23
N LYS A 379 -14.43 -2.49 -38.00
CA LYS A 379 -15.28 -3.62 -37.61
C LYS A 379 -15.26 -4.81 -38.59
N LYS A 380 -14.95 -4.55 -39.84
CA LYS A 380 -14.78 -5.62 -40.85
C LYS A 380 -13.62 -6.55 -40.58
N LEU A 381 -12.68 -6.09 -39.72
CA LEU A 381 -11.46 -6.79 -39.35
C LEU A 381 -11.54 -7.48 -37.97
N ASN A 382 -12.72 -7.47 -37.34
CA ASN A 382 -12.92 -8.03 -36.00
C ASN A 382 -12.45 -9.47 -35.90
N GLU A 383 -12.80 -10.33 -36.88
CA GLU A 383 -12.45 -11.75 -36.86
C GLU A 383 -10.92 -11.99 -36.74
N GLY A 384 -10.12 -11.23 -37.49
CA GLY A 384 -8.67 -11.32 -37.42
C GLY A 384 -8.12 -10.82 -36.06
N ALA A 385 -8.62 -9.71 -35.58
CA ALA A 385 -8.25 -9.14 -34.29
C ALA A 385 -8.68 -10.03 -33.11
N GLU A 386 -9.86 -10.65 -33.15
CA GLU A 386 -10.37 -11.58 -32.14
C GLU A 386 -9.47 -12.82 -32.01
N LYS A 387 -8.94 -13.34 -33.11
CA LYS A 387 -7.96 -14.46 -33.10
C LYS A 387 -6.69 -14.06 -32.33
N ILE A 388 -6.18 -12.86 -32.57
CA ILE A 388 -4.99 -12.35 -31.85
C ILE A 388 -5.33 -12.17 -30.37
N TYR A 389 -6.47 -11.56 -30.05
CA TYR A 389 -6.94 -11.41 -28.67
C TYR A 389 -7.02 -12.77 -27.96
N ALA A 390 -7.63 -13.77 -28.59
CA ALA A 390 -7.78 -15.09 -28.01
C ALA A 390 -6.45 -15.79 -27.70
N GLU A 391 -5.40 -15.53 -28.49
CA GLU A 391 -4.08 -16.07 -28.21
C GLU A 391 -3.33 -15.29 -27.12
N LEU A 392 -3.29 -13.96 -27.21
CA LEU A 392 -2.57 -13.12 -26.25
C LEU A 392 -3.21 -13.16 -24.85
N SER A 393 -4.56 -13.23 -24.77
CA SER A 393 -5.28 -13.27 -23.50
C SER A 393 -5.04 -14.54 -22.66
N LYS A 394 -4.47 -15.59 -23.24
CA LYS A 394 -4.02 -16.79 -22.50
C LYS A 394 -2.85 -16.48 -21.54
N LYS A 395 -2.07 -15.43 -21.81
CA LYS A 395 -0.87 -15.08 -21.06
C LYS A 395 -0.94 -13.70 -20.41
N TYR A 396 -1.65 -12.76 -21.03
CA TYR A 396 -1.68 -11.37 -20.62
C TYR A 396 -3.11 -10.91 -20.41
N ASN A 397 -3.33 -9.96 -19.49
CA ASN A 397 -4.61 -9.29 -19.39
C ASN A 397 -4.76 -8.33 -20.57
N CYS A 398 -5.63 -8.69 -21.51
CA CYS A 398 -5.87 -7.96 -22.76
C CYS A 398 -7.27 -7.33 -22.75
N GLU A 399 -7.41 -6.21 -23.44
CA GLU A 399 -8.72 -5.60 -23.74
C GLU A 399 -8.94 -5.59 -25.26
N PHE A 400 -10.14 -5.95 -25.71
CA PHE A 400 -10.58 -5.84 -27.09
C PHE A 400 -11.54 -4.67 -27.25
N ASP A 401 -11.25 -3.72 -28.14
CA ASP A 401 -12.11 -2.56 -28.36
C ASP A 401 -12.29 -2.24 -29.85
N ASP A 402 -13.55 -2.35 -30.30
CA ASP A 402 -13.97 -2.04 -31.67
C ASP A 402 -14.88 -0.81 -31.78
N ARG A 403 -15.03 -0.03 -30.67
CA ARG A 403 -15.96 1.07 -30.57
C ARG A 403 -15.36 2.42 -31.04
N GLY A 404 -16.07 3.11 -31.92
CA GLY A 404 -15.62 4.40 -32.45
C GLY A 404 -14.47 4.27 -33.45
N ASN A 405 -13.72 5.35 -33.70
CA ASN A 405 -12.53 5.34 -34.54
C ASN A 405 -11.27 4.94 -33.79
N ILE A 406 -10.22 4.58 -34.51
CA ILE A 406 -8.99 4.07 -33.91
C ILE A 406 -8.31 5.09 -32.97
N GLY A 407 -8.35 6.39 -33.28
CA GLY A 407 -7.80 7.42 -32.42
C GLY A 407 -8.47 7.48 -31.06
N LYS A 408 -9.81 7.34 -31.01
CA LYS A 408 -10.56 7.29 -29.74
C LYS A 408 -10.25 6.01 -28.94
N ARG A 409 -9.98 4.89 -29.63
CA ARG A 409 -9.58 3.64 -28.96
C ARG A 409 -8.22 3.77 -28.33
N TYR A 410 -7.23 4.34 -29.02
CA TYR A 410 -5.92 4.64 -28.43
C TYR A 410 -6.03 5.55 -27.20
N ARG A 411 -6.85 6.60 -27.26
CA ARG A 411 -7.06 7.51 -26.12
C ARG A 411 -7.61 6.78 -24.89
N ARG A 412 -8.58 5.89 -25.08
CA ARG A 412 -9.11 5.09 -23.96
C ARG A 412 -8.06 4.18 -23.36
N GLN A 413 -7.18 3.59 -24.17
CA GLN A 413 -6.08 2.75 -23.69
C GLN A 413 -5.01 3.58 -22.99
N ASP A 414 -4.70 4.78 -23.48
CA ASP A 414 -3.77 5.72 -22.83
C ASP A 414 -4.29 6.13 -21.43
N GLU A 415 -5.58 6.46 -21.31
CA GLU A 415 -6.22 6.86 -20.06
C GLU A 415 -6.21 5.77 -18.97
N ILE A 416 -6.18 4.50 -19.34
CA ILE A 416 -6.11 3.36 -18.40
C ILE A 416 -4.69 2.81 -18.24
N GLY A 417 -3.73 3.38 -18.96
CA GLY A 417 -2.31 3.06 -18.84
C GLY A 417 -1.85 1.80 -19.55
N THR A 418 -2.59 1.35 -20.59
CA THR A 418 -2.19 0.19 -21.39
C THR A 418 -0.91 0.49 -22.17
N PRO A 419 0.21 -0.23 -21.93
CA PRO A 419 1.51 0.12 -22.51
C PRO A 419 1.60 -0.15 -24.01
N PHE A 420 0.85 -1.12 -24.53
CA PHE A 420 0.92 -1.53 -25.94
C PHE A 420 -0.47 -1.70 -26.53
N CYS A 421 -0.68 -1.22 -27.76
CA CYS A 421 -1.87 -1.47 -28.53
C CYS A 421 -1.48 -2.22 -29.82
N VAL A 422 -2.14 -3.34 -30.06
CA VAL A 422 -1.99 -4.16 -31.26
C VAL A 422 -3.15 -3.84 -32.20
N THR A 423 -2.87 -3.24 -33.35
CA THR A 423 -3.89 -2.90 -34.35
C THR A 423 -3.83 -3.86 -35.50
N TYR A 424 -4.95 -4.55 -35.75
CA TYR A 424 -5.15 -5.38 -36.94
C TYR A 424 -5.82 -4.50 -38.01
N ASP A 425 -5.11 -4.32 -39.14
CA ASP A 425 -5.51 -3.47 -40.26
C ASP A 425 -5.72 -4.26 -41.55
N PHE A 426 -6.05 -3.57 -42.65
CA PHE A 426 -6.28 -4.24 -43.94
C PHE A 426 -5.03 -4.90 -44.52
N ASP A 427 -3.85 -4.32 -44.27
CA ASP A 427 -2.59 -4.92 -44.72
C ASP A 427 -2.27 -6.22 -43.96
N SER A 428 -2.76 -6.34 -42.72
CA SER A 428 -2.60 -7.54 -41.89
C SER A 428 -3.15 -8.81 -42.53
N GLU A 429 -4.18 -8.67 -43.36
CA GLU A 429 -4.76 -9.82 -44.11
C GLU A 429 -3.83 -10.31 -45.20
N THR A 430 -2.90 -9.51 -45.65
CA THR A 430 -1.98 -9.86 -46.79
C THR A 430 -0.56 -10.11 -46.33
N ASP A 431 -0.04 -9.32 -45.39
CA ASP A 431 1.36 -9.43 -44.93
C ASP A 431 1.53 -10.24 -43.66
N GLY A 432 0.41 -10.59 -42.96
CA GLY A 432 0.44 -11.35 -41.70
C GLY A 432 1.08 -10.59 -40.54
N CYS A 433 1.11 -9.26 -40.60
CA CYS A 433 1.68 -8.40 -39.57
C CYS A 433 0.60 -7.52 -38.96
N VAL A 434 0.86 -7.00 -37.76
CA VAL A 434 0.04 -6.02 -37.06
C VAL A 434 0.86 -4.79 -36.71
N THR A 435 0.20 -3.67 -36.46
CA THR A 435 0.86 -2.50 -35.92
C THR A 435 0.84 -2.55 -34.40
N VAL A 436 2.01 -2.47 -33.77
CA VAL A 436 2.15 -2.30 -32.30
C VAL A 436 2.47 -0.85 -32.03
N ARG A 437 1.59 -0.18 -31.24
CA ARG A 437 1.75 1.21 -30.79
C ARG A 437 2.19 1.22 -29.33
N PHE A 438 3.20 2.02 -29.06
CA PHE A 438 3.71 2.31 -27.73
C PHE A 438 2.93 3.47 -27.11
N ARG A 439 2.46 3.29 -25.87
CA ARG A 439 1.74 4.33 -25.12
C ARG A 439 2.58 5.60 -24.96
N ASP A 440 3.81 5.45 -24.50
CA ASP A 440 4.63 6.58 -24.03
C ASP A 440 5.17 7.43 -25.17
N SER A 441 5.67 6.83 -26.23
CA SER A 441 6.20 7.56 -27.41
C SER A 441 5.17 7.81 -28.50
N MET A 442 4.03 7.10 -28.46
CA MET A 442 3.04 7.02 -29.56
C MET A 442 3.61 6.47 -30.89
N GLU A 443 4.86 6.03 -30.88
CA GLU A 443 5.47 5.38 -32.03
C GLU A 443 4.80 4.05 -32.33
N GLN A 444 4.93 3.64 -33.58
CA GLN A 444 4.32 2.43 -34.11
C GLN A 444 5.35 1.60 -34.89
N GLU A 445 5.30 0.31 -34.72
CA GLU A 445 6.12 -0.61 -35.48
C GLU A 445 5.30 -1.78 -36.02
N ARG A 446 5.78 -2.38 -37.11
CA ARG A 446 5.13 -3.53 -37.75
C ARG A 446 5.73 -4.81 -37.21
N VAL A 447 4.89 -5.71 -36.66
CA VAL A 447 5.30 -6.96 -36.04
C VAL A 447 4.52 -8.13 -36.67
N ALA A 448 5.20 -9.22 -37.05
CA ALA A 448 4.50 -10.38 -37.57
C ALA A 448 3.65 -11.06 -36.49
N ILE A 449 2.42 -11.42 -36.83
CA ILE A 449 1.45 -12.04 -35.90
C ILE A 449 2.04 -13.29 -35.25
N LYS A 450 2.75 -14.11 -35.98
CA LYS A 450 3.40 -15.32 -35.48
C LYS A 450 4.49 -15.07 -34.42
N ASP A 451 5.06 -13.87 -34.39
CA ASP A 451 6.16 -13.47 -33.51
C ASP A 451 5.70 -12.69 -32.28
N LEU A 452 4.40 -12.36 -32.19
CA LEU A 452 3.85 -11.54 -31.07
C LEU A 452 4.12 -12.15 -29.69
N ASP A 453 4.08 -13.47 -29.56
CA ASP A 453 4.35 -14.14 -28.30
C ASP A 453 5.80 -13.93 -27.83
N ALA A 454 6.74 -14.08 -28.72
CA ALA A 454 8.16 -13.81 -28.45
C ALA A 454 8.41 -12.29 -28.23
N TYR A 455 7.71 -11.46 -29.01
CA TYR A 455 7.83 -10.00 -28.92
C TYR A 455 7.42 -9.46 -27.53
N PHE A 456 6.38 -10.03 -26.93
CA PHE A 456 5.89 -9.60 -25.62
C PHE A 456 6.51 -10.33 -24.42
N ALA A 457 7.29 -11.38 -24.62
CA ALA A 457 7.77 -12.26 -23.55
C ALA A 457 8.48 -11.51 -22.41
N ASP A 458 9.29 -10.50 -22.73
CA ASP A 458 10.09 -9.74 -21.74
C ASP A 458 9.54 -8.34 -21.46
N LYS A 459 8.40 -7.95 -22.05
CA LYS A 459 7.88 -6.58 -21.93
C LYS A 459 7.18 -6.28 -20.61
N PHE A 460 6.79 -7.31 -19.85
CA PHE A 460 5.99 -7.19 -18.63
C PHE A 460 6.68 -7.79 -17.40
N THR A 461 8.00 -7.91 -17.43
CA THR A 461 8.81 -8.36 -16.30
C THR A 461 9.01 -7.25 -15.27
N PHE A 462 9.22 -7.63 -14.01
CA PHE A 462 9.48 -6.71 -12.89
C PHE A 462 10.98 -6.45 -12.72
#